data_5f03f70e3f094c8a9537d5db0a97b146
#
_entry.id   5f03f70e3f094c8a9537d5db0a97b146
#
_cell.length_a   1.000
_cell.length_b   1.000
_cell.length_c   1.000
_cell.angle_alpha   90.00
_cell.angle_beta   90.00
_cell.angle_gamma   90.00
#
_symmetry.space_group_name_H-M   'P 1'
#
loop_
_entity.id
_entity.type
_entity.pdbx_description
1 polymer ?
#
loop_
_entity_poly.entity_id
_entity_poly.type
_entity_poly.pdbx_seq_one_letter_code
_entity_poly.pdbx_strand_id
1 'polypeptide(L)' 'EAVRYLNESLKIDPDSKITKVFLAEAMVSDDASAKSKAVKMLRDVIAAPDNPQFRVEEARATDDARVLLRTWAE' A
#
# COMPACT_ATOMS: atom_id res chain seq x y z
N GLU A 1 -0.99 17.35 -1.30
CA GLU A 1 -0.61 16.34 -2.28
C GLU A 1 -0.94 14.93 -1.76
N ALA A 2 -0.98 13.94 -2.66
CA ALA A 2 -1.44 12.59 -2.33
C ALA A 2 -0.59 11.91 -1.25
N VAL A 3 0.73 11.97 -1.35
CA VAL A 3 1.63 11.33 -0.39
C VAL A 3 1.40 11.88 1.02
N ARG A 4 1.31 13.19 1.14
CA ARG A 4 1.08 13.85 2.43
C ARG A 4 -0.27 13.48 3.02
N TYR A 5 -1.31 13.50 2.20
CA TYR A 5 -2.66 13.15 2.62
C TYR A 5 -2.71 11.70 3.12
N LEU A 6 -2.12 10.77 2.36
CA LEU A 6 -2.13 9.36 2.71
C LEU A 6 -1.30 9.07 3.97
N ASN A 7 -0.19 9.78 4.17
CA ASN A 7 0.57 9.67 5.41
C ASN A 7 -0.24 10.13 6.61
N GLU A 8 -1.00 11.22 6.48
CA GLU A 8 -1.90 11.67 7.53
C GLU A 8 -2.98 10.63 7.83
N SER A 9 -3.52 10.00 6.78
CA SER A 9 -4.52 8.95 6.96
C SER A 9 -3.94 7.75 7.72
N LEU A 10 -2.68 7.39 7.48
CA LEU A 10 -2.03 6.29 8.19
C LEU A 10 -1.78 6.61 9.65
N LYS A 11 -1.63 7.87 10.02
CA LYS A 11 -1.52 8.26 11.43
C LYS A 11 -2.82 7.98 12.18
N ILE A 12 -3.94 8.10 11.50
CA ILE A 12 -5.25 7.85 12.08
C ILE A 12 -5.55 6.35 12.10
N ASP A 13 -5.21 5.64 11.02
CA ASP A 13 -5.43 4.21 10.90
C ASP A 13 -4.19 3.55 10.30
N PRO A 14 -3.18 3.22 11.13
CA PRO A 14 -1.92 2.66 10.63
C PRO A 14 -2.05 1.26 10.05
N ASP A 15 -3.15 0.57 10.29
CA ASP A 15 -3.37 -0.79 9.80
C ASP A 15 -4.16 -0.83 8.48
N SER A 16 -4.50 0.33 7.91
CA SER A 16 -5.26 0.39 6.67
C SER A 16 -4.43 -0.09 5.48
N LYS A 17 -4.76 -1.27 4.97
CA LYS A 17 -4.08 -1.83 3.80
C LYS A 17 -4.32 -1.01 2.54
N ILE A 18 -5.55 -0.54 2.35
CA ILE A 18 -5.90 0.28 1.18
C ILE A 18 -5.08 1.56 1.17
N THR A 19 -4.97 2.23 2.31
CA THR A 19 -4.18 3.46 2.41
C THR A 19 -2.71 3.20 2.10
N LYS A 20 -2.16 2.09 2.58
CA LYS A 20 -0.77 1.72 2.30
C LYS A 20 -0.53 1.47 0.82
N VAL A 21 -1.47 0.79 0.14
CA VAL A 21 -1.36 0.55 -1.30
C VAL A 21 -1.38 1.86 -2.08
N PHE A 22 -2.32 2.75 -1.76
CA PHE A 22 -2.40 4.06 -2.41
C PHE A 22 -1.15 4.90 -2.15
N LEU A 23 -0.64 4.85 -0.91
CA LEU A 23 0.58 5.58 -0.57
C LEU A 23 1.78 5.05 -1.38
N ALA A 24 1.92 3.74 -1.51
CA ALA A 24 2.99 3.15 -2.29
C ALA A 24 2.93 3.60 -3.75
N GLU A 25 1.74 3.60 -4.36
CA GLU A 25 1.55 4.09 -5.73
C GLU A 25 1.92 5.57 -5.85
N ALA A 26 1.45 6.39 -4.92
CA ALA A 26 1.72 7.82 -4.94
C ALA A 26 3.21 8.13 -4.79
N MET A 27 3.89 7.40 -3.91
CA MET A 27 5.33 7.56 -3.71
C MET A 27 6.12 7.29 -4.98
N VAL A 28 5.80 6.21 -5.68
CA VAL A 28 6.50 5.85 -6.92
C VAL A 28 6.15 6.84 -8.04
N SER A 29 4.92 7.33 -8.07
CA SER A 29 4.50 8.33 -9.05
C SER A 29 5.23 9.66 -8.87
N ASP A 30 5.46 10.07 -7.62
CA ASP A 30 6.18 11.31 -7.32
C ASP A 30 7.68 11.17 -7.53
N ASP A 31 8.24 10.02 -7.17
CA ASP A 31 9.67 9.79 -7.20
C ASP A 31 9.96 8.30 -7.41
N ALA A 32 10.45 7.97 -8.59
CA ALA A 32 10.76 6.58 -8.95
C ALA A 32 11.81 5.96 -8.02
N SER A 33 12.65 6.76 -7.38
CA SER A 33 13.64 6.25 -6.44
C SER A 33 13.01 5.70 -5.16
N ALA A 34 11.74 6.02 -4.89
CA ALA A 34 11.01 5.51 -3.74
C ALA A 34 10.49 4.08 -3.96
N LYS A 35 10.76 3.48 -5.12
CA LYS A 35 10.25 2.16 -5.49
C LYS A 35 10.62 1.08 -4.47
N SER A 36 11.84 1.09 -3.95
CA SER A 36 12.29 0.13 -2.94
C SER A 36 11.43 0.19 -1.67
N LYS A 37 11.16 1.39 -1.19
CA LYS A 37 10.29 1.57 -0.02
C LYS A 37 8.87 1.13 -0.31
N ALA A 38 8.36 1.47 -1.49
CA ALA A 38 7.01 1.09 -1.90
C ALA A 38 6.86 -0.43 -1.99
N VAL A 39 7.85 -1.11 -2.56
CA VAL A 39 7.85 -2.57 -2.65
C VAL A 39 7.81 -3.19 -1.26
N LYS A 40 8.61 -2.70 -0.34
CA LYS A 40 8.61 -3.19 1.04
C LYS A 40 7.24 -2.98 1.70
N MET A 41 6.65 -1.83 1.49
CA MET A 41 5.33 -1.51 2.02
C MET A 41 4.26 -2.48 1.50
N LEU A 42 4.30 -2.78 0.19
CA LEU A 42 3.35 -3.72 -0.40
C LEU A 42 3.55 -5.14 0.11
N ARG A 43 4.79 -5.57 0.33
CA ARG A 43 5.06 -6.87 0.92
C ARG A 43 4.51 -6.97 2.33
N ASP A 44 4.62 -5.90 3.11
CA ASP A 44 4.04 -5.84 4.45
C ASP A 44 2.52 -5.95 4.40
N VAL A 45 1.88 -5.32 3.42
CA VAL A 45 0.44 -5.42 3.22
C VAL A 45 0.02 -6.88 2.97
N ILE A 46 0.76 -7.58 2.11
CA ILE A 46 0.46 -8.97 1.76
C ILE A 46 0.67 -9.89 2.97
N ALA A 47 1.72 -9.65 3.75
CA ALA A 47 2.06 -10.48 4.90
C ALA A 47 1.15 -10.27 6.11
N ALA A 48 0.55 -9.09 6.23
CA ALA A 48 -0.31 -8.77 7.36
C ALA A 48 -1.64 -9.53 7.28
N PRO A 49 -2.18 -10.00 8.42
CA PRO A 49 -3.49 -10.66 8.41
C PRO A 49 -4.60 -9.67 8.08
N ASP A 50 -5.66 -10.17 7.44
CA ASP A 50 -6.82 -9.35 7.13
C ASP A 50 -7.61 -9.06 8.41
N ASN A 51 -8.12 -7.83 8.54
CA ASN A 51 -9.05 -7.47 9.57
C ASN A 51 -10.42 -8.09 9.21
N PRO A 52 -10.99 -8.99 10.06
CA PRO A 52 -12.26 -9.64 9.73
C PRO A 52 -13.40 -8.66 9.44
N GLN A 53 -13.36 -7.49 10.05
CA GLN A 53 -14.39 -6.47 9.87
C GLN A 53 -14.36 -5.86 8.47
N PHE A 54 -13.17 -5.81 7.84
CA PHE A 54 -12.98 -5.20 6.52
C PHE A 54 -12.42 -6.20 5.52
N ARG A 55 -12.80 -7.48 5.65
CA ARG A 55 -12.21 -8.57 4.87
C ARG A 55 -12.23 -8.32 3.36
N VAL A 56 -13.35 -7.84 2.82
CA VAL A 56 -13.48 -7.65 1.37
C VAL A 56 -12.52 -6.57 0.88
N GLU A 57 -12.49 -5.43 1.56
CA GLU A 57 -11.61 -4.32 1.18
C GLU A 57 -10.14 -4.69 1.35
N GLU A 58 -9.80 -5.41 2.42
CA GLU A 58 -8.42 -5.80 2.67
C GLU A 58 -7.94 -6.87 1.70
N ALA A 59 -8.80 -7.82 1.34
CA ALA A 59 -8.47 -8.81 0.33
C ALA A 59 -8.19 -8.14 -1.01
N ARG A 60 -9.00 -7.15 -1.37
CA ARG A 60 -8.80 -6.39 -2.60
C ARG A 60 -7.50 -5.60 -2.57
N ALA A 61 -7.20 -4.97 -1.44
CA ALA A 61 -5.95 -4.24 -1.28
C ALA A 61 -4.74 -5.18 -1.41
N THR A 62 -4.83 -6.38 -0.86
CA THR A 62 -3.78 -7.39 -0.98
C THR A 62 -3.58 -7.81 -2.43
N ASP A 63 -4.67 -8.02 -3.18
CA ASP A 63 -4.59 -8.36 -4.60
C ASP A 63 -3.97 -7.23 -5.40
N ASP A 64 -4.36 -5.99 -5.14
CA ASP A 64 -3.78 -4.82 -5.79
C ASP A 64 -2.28 -4.70 -5.50
N ALA A 65 -1.89 -4.99 -4.26
CA ALA A 65 -0.48 -4.99 -3.87
C ALA A 65 0.32 -6.04 -4.66
N ARG A 66 -0.25 -7.22 -4.86
CA ARG A 66 0.39 -8.27 -5.65
C ARG A 66 0.58 -7.86 -7.11
N VAL A 67 -0.42 -7.22 -7.69
CA VAL A 67 -0.34 -6.74 -9.07
C VAL A 67 0.76 -5.69 -9.21
N LEU A 68 0.81 -4.73 -8.28
CA LEU A 68 1.83 -3.69 -8.30
C LEU A 68 3.23 -4.27 -8.11
N LEU A 69 3.40 -5.21 -7.20
CA LEU A 69 4.69 -5.86 -6.98
C LEU A 69 5.17 -6.58 -8.24
N ARG A 70 4.27 -7.27 -8.93
CA ARG A 70 4.59 -7.95 -10.17
C ARG A 70 5.04 -6.94 -11.22
N THR A 71 4.32 -5.84 -11.33
CA THR A 71 4.63 -4.78 -12.29
C THR A 71 5.99 -4.14 -12.01
N TRP A 72 6.26 -3.85 -10.74
CA TRP A 72 7.48 -3.12 -10.35
C TRP A 72 8.71 -4.02 -10.24
N ALA A 73 8.53 -5.31 -9.97
CA ALA A 73 9.65 -6.24 -9.85
C ALA A 73 10.24 -6.64 -11.21
N GLU A 74 9.50 -6.43 -12.26
CA GLU A 74 9.96 -6.67 -13.62
C GLU A 74 10.63 -5.45 -14.20
#